data_5aa8a1b872009645c7e8b5c63fd83e12
#
_entry.id   5aa8a1b872009645c7e8b5c63fd83e12
#
_cell.length_a   1.000
_cell.length_b   1.000
_cell.length_c   1.000
_cell.angle_alpha   90.00
_cell.angle_beta   90.00
_cell.angle_gamma   90.00
#
_symmetry.space_group_name_H-M   'P 1'
#
loop_
_entity.id
_entity.type
_entity.pdbx_description
1 polymer ?
#
loop_
_entity_poly.entity_id
_entity_poly.type
_entity_poly.pdbx_seq_one_letter_code
_entity_poly.pdbx_strand_id
1 'polypeptide(L)'
;MEPQLTSTTVAGARIELIRCGKGRPILFLHPHIGLEQAQPFIKLLAADAEVLAPSHPGYGESERPKGVTSIDDIAYLYLEMLSDLDLHDVMLVGSSLGAWIALEMAVKSPERICRMVLVGPVGVKFSARDKLDIADLYAIPDKKFVELAYHDPKLAIRDYAAMSEEQLIVVARNSESTARYAWSPYMYDPRLRHLLYRLHVPTLILWGASDQFAPLANGQNYVEAIEGAKFMEIANAGHFPHIEQPEATAAAISAFIQSRSVAAKQKEVA
;
A
#
# COMPACT_ATOMS: atom_id res chain seq x y z
N MET A 1 6.39 19.43 -8.08
CA MET A 1 7.85 19.13 -7.91
C MET A 1 8.10 17.78 -8.51
N GLU A 2 9.20 17.56 -9.25
CA GLU A 2 9.48 16.24 -9.83
C GLU A 2 9.95 15.27 -8.76
N PRO A 3 9.52 13.98 -8.82
CA PRO A 3 10.00 12.93 -7.93
C PRO A 3 11.51 12.76 -8.03
N GLN A 4 12.19 12.72 -6.90
CA GLN A 4 13.61 12.45 -6.83
C GLN A 4 13.85 11.02 -6.34
N LEU A 5 14.55 10.23 -7.12
CA LEU A 5 15.02 8.91 -6.72
C LEU A 5 16.27 9.10 -5.84
N THR A 6 16.17 8.65 -4.61
CA THR A 6 17.22 8.73 -3.59
C THR A 6 17.39 7.39 -2.90
N SER A 7 18.15 7.32 -1.86
CA SER A 7 18.18 6.17 -0.95
C SER A 7 18.36 6.64 0.48
N THR A 8 17.88 5.84 1.42
CA THR A 8 18.14 6.01 2.85
C THR A 8 18.68 4.70 3.42
N THR A 9 19.37 4.75 4.55
CA THR A 9 19.80 3.55 5.26
C THR A 9 18.89 3.34 6.45
N VAL A 10 18.28 2.17 6.55
CA VAL A 10 17.41 1.77 7.67
C VAL A 10 17.87 0.42 8.17
N ALA A 11 18.13 0.30 9.46
CA ALA A 11 18.64 -0.93 10.07
C ALA A 11 19.87 -1.52 9.34
N GLY A 12 20.73 -0.64 8.81
CA GLY A 12 21.95 -1.01 8.09
C GLY A 12 21.75 -1.44 6.63
N ALA A 13 20.53 -1.40 6.09
CA ALA A 13 20.25 -1.70 4.69
C ALA A 13 19.94 -0.43 3.88
N ARG A 14 20.42 -0.38 2.66
CA ARG A 14 20.11 0.70 1.71
C ARG A 14 18.70 0.45 1.13
N ILE A 15 17.79 1.38 1.38
CA ILE A 15 16.42 1.38 0.85
C ILE A 15 16.30 2.48 -0.20
N GLU A 16 15.95 2.09 -1.41
CA GLU A 16 15.61 3.02 -2.48
C GLU A 16 14.35 3.78 -2.12
N LEU A 17 14.33 5.09 -2.36
CA LEU A 17 13.27 6.00 -1.91
C LEU A 17 12.97 7.04 -2.98
N ILE A 18 11.72 7.12 -3.41
CA ILE A 18 11.20 8.28 -4.12
C ILE A 18 10.76 9.31 -3.08
N ARG A 19 11.30 10.55 -3.17
CA ARG A 19 10.89 11.68 -2.34
C ARG A 19 10.36 12.81 -3.21
N CYS A 20 9.19 13.34 -2.89
CA CYS A 20 8.52 14.35 -3.70
C CYS A 20 7.65 15.26 -2.84
N GLY A 21 7.58 16.55 -3.17
CA GLY A 21 6.73 17.52 -2.48
C GLY A 21 7.34 18.08 -1.20
N LYS A 22 6.50 18.79 -0.44
CA LYS A 22 6.83 19.37 0.88
C LYS A 22 5.55 19.45 1.71
N GLY A 23 5.67 19.41 3.02
CA GLY A 23 4.54 19.56 3.94
C GLY A 23 4.39 18.38 4.87
N ARG A 24 3.15 17.98 5.20
CA ARG A 24 2.90 16.82 6.07
C ARG A 24 3.41 15.54 5.40
N PRO A 25 4.11 14.67 6.14
CA PRO A 25 4.67 13.46 5.56
C PRO A 25 3.57 12.44 5.22
N ILE A 26 3.66 11.90 4.00
CA ILE A 26 2.93 10.73 3.53
C ILE A 26 3.95 9.63 3.28
N LEU A 27 3.80 8.48 3.92
CA LEU A 27 4.52 7.27 3.56
C LEU A 27 3.64 6.45 2.60
N PHE A 28 4.03 6.41 1.32
CA PHE A 28 3.36 5.59 0.33
C PHE A 28 4.01 4.21 0.22
N LEU A 29 3.25 3.19 0.54
CA LEU A 29 3.65 1.78 0.53
C LEU A 29 3.05 1.10 -0.70
N HIS A 30 3.92 0.70 -1.63
CA HIS A 30 3.53 0.21 -2.95
C HIS A 30 2.95 -1.21 -2.93
N PRO A 31 2.18 -1.63 -3.97
CA PRO A 31 1.72 -2.99 -4.14
C PRO A 31 2.87 -3.94 -4.53
N HIS A 32 2.56 -5.23 -4.62
CA HIS A 32 3.51 -6.26 -5.02
C HIS A 32 4.14 -6.07 -6.41
N ILE A 33 3.53 -5.25 -7.28
CA ILE A 33 4.06 -4.94 -8.62
C ILE A 33 5.16 -3.86 -8.63
N GLY A 34 5.44 -3.23 -7.47
CA GLY A 34 6.48 -2.19 -7.33
C GLY A 34 5.97 -0.76 -7.48
N LEU A 35 6.90 0.21 -7.59
CA LEU A 35 6.65 1.65 -7.63
C LEU A 35 6.49 2.23 -9.04
N GLU A 36 6.90 1.52 -10.07
CA GLU A 36 7.08 2.06 -11.42
C GLU A 36 5.81 2.77 -11.95
N GLN A 37 4.67 2.10 -11.84
CA GLN A 37 3.40 2.62 -12.34
C GLN A 37 2.72 3.62 -11.39
N ALA A 38 3.19 3.78 -10.17
CA ALA A 38 2.60 4.67 -9.17
C ALA A 38 3.11 6.12 -9.26
N GLN A 39 4.08 6.43 -10.12
CA GLN A 39 4.69 7.76 -10.20
C GLN A 39 3.68 8.89 -10.48
N PRO A 40 2.69 8.76 -11.39
CA PRO A 40 1.66 9.79 -11.59
C PRO A 40 0.87 10.08 -10.31
N PHE A 41 0.48 9.04 -9.59
CA PHE A 41 -0.23 9.15 -8.31
C PHE A 41 0.62 9.79 -7.21
N ILE A 42 1.91 9.44 -7.12
CA ILE A 42 2.86 10.05 -6.17
C ILE A 42 2.96 11.57 -6.42
N LYS A 43 3.04 12.01 -7.69
CA LYS A 43 3.05 13.43 -8.05
C LYS A 43 1.77 14.17 -7.60
N LEU A 44 0.62 13.53 -7.73
CA LEU A 44 -0.66 14.10 -7.29
C LEU A 44 -0.71 14.25 -5.77
N LEU A 45 -0.30 13.24 -5.03
CA LEU A 45 -0.20 13.32 -3.56
C LEU A 45 0.79 14.41 -3.10
N ALA A 46 1.87 14.58 -3.83
CA ALA A 46 2.94 15.52 -3.52
C ALA A 46 2.58 17.00 -3.80
N ALA A 47 1.37 17.30 -4.31
CA ALA A 47 0.93 18.67 -4.51
C ALA A 47 0.83 19.44 -3.17
N ASP A 48 0.34 18.79 -2.12
CA ASP A 48 0.09 19.40 -0.81
C ASP A 48 0.79 18.66 0.37
N ALA A 49 1.68 17.72 0.07
CA ALA A 49 2.34 16.87 1.07
C ALA A 49 3.78 16.54 0.68
N GLU A 50 4.58 16.10 1.63
CA GLU A 50 5.85 15.45 1.37
C GLU A 50 5.63 13.94 1.27
N VAL A 51 5.79 13.37 0.08
CA VAL A 51 5.62 11.94 -0.16
C VAL A 51 6.96 11.24 -0.10
N LEU A 52 7.04 10.23 0.76
CA LEU A 52 8.12 9.27 0.84
C LEU A 52 7.57 7.92 0.34
N ALA A 53 8.14 7.40 -0.74
CA ALA A 53 7.72 6.13 -1.33
C ALA A 53 8.93 5.20 -1.45
N PRO A 54 9.21 4.38 -0.42
CA PRO A 54 10.31 3.42 -0.47
C PRO A 54 9.95 2.23 -1.38
N SER A 55 10.93 1.74 -2.15
CA SER A 55 10.88 0.37 -2.68
C SER A 55 11.05 -0.58 -1.51
N HIS A 56 10.12 -1.53 -1.34
CA HIS A 56 10.19 -2.47 -0.21
C HIS A 56 11.49 -3.27 -0.21
N PRO A 57 11.97 -3.77 0.94
CA PRO A 57 13.17 -4.61 1.00
C PRO A 57 13.17 -5.71 -0.05
N GLY A 58 14.21 -5.75 -0.91
CA GLY A 58 14.33 -6.69 -2.01
C GLY A 58 13.56 -6.32 -3.29
N TYR A 59 12.75 -5.27 -3.29
CA TYR A 59 12.13 -4.69 -4.50
C TYR A 59 13.02 -3.61 -5.10
N GLY A 60 12.85 -3.34 -6.40
CA GLY A 60 13.62 -2.33 -7.09
C GLY A 60 15.12 -2.49 -6.83
N GLU A 61 15.78 -1.42 -6.41
CA GLU A 61 17.19 -1.41 -6.02
C GLU A 61 17.39 -1.49 -4.48
N SER A 62 16.31 -1.69 -3.70
CA SER A 62 16.43 -1.83 -2.25
C SER A 62 17.14 -3.11 -1.86
N GLU A 63 18.05 -3.00 -0.89
CA GLU A 63 18.63 -4.17 -0.25
C GLU A 63 17.59 -4.92 0.59
N ARG A 64 17.86 -6.21 0.81
CA ARG A 64 17.09 -7.03 1.72
C ARG A 64 17.96 -7.35 2.93
N PRO A 65 17.67 -6.74 4.09
CA PRO A 65 18.42 -7.06 5.32
C PRO A 65 18.29 -8.54 5.67
N LYS A 66 19.38 -9.11 6.23
CA LYS A 66 19.31 -10.45 6.81
C LYS A 66 18.27 -10.42 7.95
N GLY A 67 17.35 -11.36 7.97
CA GLY A 67 16.30 -11.44 8.99
C GLY A 67 14.99 -10.78 8.60
N VAL A 68 14.92 -9.95 7.54
CA VAL A 68 13.64 -9.49 6.98
C VAL A 68 13.09 -10.57 6.05
N THR A 69 12.13 -11.33 6.55
CA THR A 69 11.59 -12.55 5.91
C THR A 69 10.08 -12.53 5.76
N SER A 70 9.40 -11.56 6.37
CA SER A 70 7.94 -11.45 6.41
C SER A 70 7.50 -10.00 6.25
N ILE A 71 6.21 -9.79 6.00
CA ILE A 71 5.58 -8.45 6.02
C ILE A 71 5.65 -7.83 7.42
N ASP A 72 5.56 -8.66 8.47
CA ASP A 72 5.73 -8.24 9.86
C ASP A 72 7.11 -7.59 10.09
N ASP A 73 8.20 -8.19 9.55
CA ASP A 73 9.55 -7.63 9.65
C ASP A 73 9.69 -6.31 8.86
N ILE A 74 9.05 -6.21 7.70
CA ILE A 74 9.03 -4.97 6.90
C ILE A 74 8.34 -3.84 7.67
N ALA A 75 7.27 -4.14 8.39
CA ALA A 75 6.57 -3.15 9.21
C ALA A 75 7.49 -2.59 10.31
N TYR A 76 8.27 -3.43 11.01
CA TYR A 76 9.26 -2.95 11.98
C TYR A 76 10.34 -2.09 11.33
N LEU A 77 10.85 -2.49 10.16
CA LEU A 77 11.84 -1.70 9.43
C LEU A 77 11.31 -0.30 9.07
N TYR A 78 10.04 -0.19 8.66
CA TYR A 78 9.47 1.12 8.37
C TYR A 78 9.13 1.93 9.62
N LEU A 79 8.76 1.32 10.73
CA LEU A 79 8.66 2.02 12.00
C LEU A 79 10.01 2.61 12.43
N GLU A 80 11.12 1.87 12.26
CA GLU A 80 12.46 2.38 12.47
C GLU A 80 12.78 3.53 11.50
N MET A 81 12.44 3.41 10.22
CA MET A 81 12.61 4.49 9.25
C MET A 81 11.89 5.77 9.66
N LEU A 82 10.66 5.68 10.19
CA LEU A 82 9.95 6.86 10.72
C LEU A 82 10.70 7.49 11.90
N SER A 83 11.34 6.67 12.73
CA SER A 83 12.13 7.14 13.87
C SER A 83 13.45 7.78 13.42
N ASP A 84 14.21 7.13 12.53
CA ASP A 84 15.50 7.60 12.03
C ASP A 84 15.37 8.93 11.27
N LEU A 85 14.26 9.11 10.55
CA LEU A 85 13.95 10.34 9.82
C LEU A 85 13.21 11.38 10.67
N ASP A 86 12.98 11.11 11.97
CA ASP A 86 12.20 11.92 12.91
C ASP A 86 10.84 12.38 12.36
N LEU A 87 10.14 11.48 11.66
CA LEU A 87 8.84 11.77 11.07
C LEU A 87 7.73 11.59 12.11
N HIS A 88 6.86 12.58 12.20
CA HIS A 88 5.69 12.61 13.06
C HIS A 88 4.43 12.97 12.25
N ASP A 89 3.25 12.66 12.79
CA ASP A 89 1.96 12.92 12.13
C ASP A 89 1.90 12.36 10.70
N VAL A 90 2.53 11.20 10.49
CA VAL A 90 2.64 10.55 9.18
C VAL A 90 1.30 10.00 8.74
N MET A 91 0.90 10.28 7.51
CA MET A 91 -0.19 9.56 6.87
C MET A 91 0.36 8.34 6.13
N LEU A 92 -0.11 7.15 6.48
CA LEU A 92 0.17 5.95 5.71
C LEU A 92 -0.81 5.86 4.53
N VAL A 93 -0.29 5.65 3.33
CA VAL A 93 -1.08 5.32 2.14
C VAL A 93 -0.51 4.02 1.58
N GLY A 94 -1.23 2.93 1.77
CA GLY A 94 -0.78 1.62 1.32
C GLY A 94 -1.69 1.04 0.24
N SER A 95 -1.12 0.41 -0.79
CA SER A 95 -1.86 -0.31 -1.81
C SER A 95 -1.56 -1.80 -1.76
N SER A 96 -2.60 -2.65 -1.78
CA SER A 96 -2.49 -4.11 -1.80
C SER A 96 -1.54 -4.62 -0.69
N LEU A 97 -0.39 -5.20 -1.03
CA LEU A 97 0.66 -5.62 -0.11
C LEU A 97 1.16 -4.46 0.77
N GLY A 98 1.29 -3.25 0.22
CA GLY A 98 1.64 -2.05 0.99
C GLY A 98 0.57 -1.64 2.01
N ALA A 99 -0.70 -1.95 1.73
CA ALA A 99 -1.78 -1.76 2.70
C ALA A 99 -1.69 -2.77 3.86
N TRP A 100 -1.26 -4.00 3.58
CA TRP A 100 -0.94 -4.97 4.63
C TRP A 100 0.21 -4.47 5.52
N ILE A 101 1.29 -3.96 4.93
CA ILE A 101 2.40 -3.36 5.71
C ILE A 101 1.88 -2.20 6.57
N ALA A 102 1.03 -1.31 6.03
CA ALA A 102 0.43 -0.21 6.78
C ALA A 102 -0.39 -0.68 7.99
N LEU A 103 -1.19 -1.73 7.82
CA LEU A 103 -1.95 -2.37 8.91
C LEU A 103 -1.01 -2.91 10.00
N GLU A 104 0.05 -3.62 9.61
CA GLU A 104 1.05 -4.16 10.54
C GLU A 104 1.76 -3.04 11.33
N MET A 105 2.15 -1.95 10.66
CA MET A 105 2.73 -0.79 11.32
C MET A 105 1.76 -0.19 12.35
N ALA A 106 0.51 0.04 11.95
CA ALA A 106 -0.48 0.73 12.78
C ALA A 106 -0.94 -0.09 13.99
N VAL A 107 -1.00 -1.43 13.89
CA VAL A 107 -1.32 -2.29 15.07
C VAL A 107 -0.15 -2.42 16.05
N LYS A 108 1.10 -2.19 15.59
CA LYS A 108 2.31 -2.29 16.42
C LYS A 108 2.61 -0.97 17.15
N SER A 109 2.70 0.13 16.40
CA SER A 109 3.12 1.43 16.94
C SER A 109 2.44 2.57 16.17
N PRO A 110 1.25 3.02 16.60
CA PRO A 110 0.50 4.07 15.92
C PRO A 110 0.96 5.49 16.27
N GLU A 111 1.89 5.67 17.20
CA GLU A 111 2.19 6.96 17.84
C GLU A 111 2.66 8.04 16.86
N ARG A 112 3.34 7.64 15.79
CA ARG A 112 3.81 8.54 14.73
C ARG A 112 2.83 8.63 13.54
N ILE A 113 1.71 7.89 13.59
CA ILE A 113 0.75 7.73 12.48
C ILE A 113 -0.52 8.52 12.80
N CYS A 114 -0.85 9.51 11.99
CA CYS A 114 -2.04 10.33 12.21
C CYS A 114 -3.27 9.86 11.42
N ARG A 115 -3.08 9.22 10.28
CA ARG A 115 -4.14 8.69 9.38
C ARG A 115 -3.63 7.51 8.57
N MET A 116 -4.57 6.70 8.10
CA MET A 116 -4.27 5.57 7.22
C MET A 116 -5.25 5.50 6.05
N VAL A 117 -4.74 5.28 4.85
CA VAL A 117 -5.52 4.99 3.64
C VAL A 117 -5.08 3.63 3.11
N LEU A 118 -6.04 2.74 2.94
CA LEU A 118 -5.84 1.38 2.45
C LEU A 118 -6.49 1.25 1.08
N VAL A 119 -5.70 1.02 0.04
CA VAL A 119 -6.17 0.88 -1.34
C VAL A 119 -6.13 -0.60 -1.73
N GLY A 120 -7.29 -1.25 -1.90
CA GLY A 120 -7.40 -2.67 -2.18
C GLY A 120 -6.60 -3.54 -1.21
N PRO A 121 -6.76 -3.39 0.13
CA PRO A 121 -5.90 -4.06 1.09
C PRO A 121 -5.98 -5.58 1.01
N VAL A 122 -4.81 -6.21 1.19
CA VAL A 122 -4.67 -7.63 1.50
C VAL A 122 -4.12 -7.78 2.93
N GLY A 123 -3.74 -8.98 3.36
CA GLY A 123 -3.09 -9.19 4.66
C GLY A 123 -4.03 -9.70 5.75
N VAL A 124 -5.34 -9.56 5.59
CA VAL A 124 -6.34 -10.07 6.54
C VAL A 124 -7.20 -11.14 5.89
N LYS A 125 -7.31 -12.28 6.54
CA LYS A 125 -8.18 -13.36 6.08
C LYS A 125 -9.52 -13.33 6.82
N PHE A 126 -10.61 -13.18 6.08
CA PHE A 126 -11.97 -13.15 6.62
C PHE A 126 -12.72 -14.46 6.45
N SER A 127 -12.45 -15.21 5.38
CA SER A 127 -13.10 -16.50 5.10
C SER A 127 -12.52 -17.65 5.93
N ALA A 128 -13.13 -18.82 5.84
CA ALA A 128 -12.60 -20.06 6.42
C ALA A 128 -11.22 -20.41 5.81
N ARG A 129 -10.43 -21.21 6.54
CA ARG A 129 -9.04 -21.53 6.20
C ARG A 129 -8.88 -22.17 4.82
N ASP A 130 -9.86 -22.93 4.38
CA ASP A 130 -9.91 -23.68 3.12
C ASP A 130 -10.41 -22.86 1.91
N LYS A 131 -10.77 -21.60 2.13
CA LYS A 131 -11.24 -20.70 1.06
C LYS A 131 -10.23 -19.61 0.78
N LEU A 132 -10.11 -19.16 -0.46
CA LEU A 132 -9.32 -18.01 -0.83
C LEU A 132 -10.19 -16.74 -0.78
N ASP A 133 -9.71 -15.68 -0.14
CA ASP A 133 -10.35 -14.36 -0.13
C ASP A 133 -9.95 -13.56 -1.37
N ILE A 134 -8.81 -13.89 -1.97
CA ILE A 134 -8.25 -13.28 -3.17
C ILE A 134 -7.80 -14.36 -4.13
N ALA A 135 -7.75 -14.06 -5.44
CA ALA A 135 -7.24 -14.98 -6.43
C ALA A 135 -5.75 -15.32 -6.19
N ASP A 136 -5.35 -16.56 -6.41
CA ASP A 136 -3.96 -16.98 -6.21
C ASP A 136 -3.11 -16.59 -7.41
N LEU A 137 -2.27 -15.57 -7.23
CA LEU A 137 -1.39 -15.03 -8.27
C LEU A 137 -0.38 -16.04 -8.84
N TYR A 138 -0.07 -17.10 -8.07
CA TYR A 138 0.90 -18.12 -8.49
C TYR A 138 0.23 -19.34 -9.15
N ALA A 139 -1.10 -19.45 -8.98
CA ALA A 139 -1.90 -20.53 -9.56
C ALA A 139 -2.58 -20.15 -10.88
N ILE A 140 -2.58 -18.85 -11.23
CA ILE A 140 -3.22 -18.35 -12.47
C ILE A 140 -2.17 -17.77 -13.42
N PRO A 141 -2.39 -17.87 -14.77
CA PRO A 141 -1.53 -17.19 -15.73
C PRO A 141 -1.57 -15.67 -15.59
N ASP A 142 -0.47 -14.97 -15.95
CA ASP A 142 -0.39 -13.50 -15.93
C ASP A 142 -1.56 -12.81 -16.64
N LYS A 143 -1.96 -13.34 -17.80
CA LYS A 143 -3.13 -12.82 -18.53
C LYS A 143 -4.39 -12.87 -17.67
N LYS A 144 -4.59 -13.95 -16.92
CA LYS A 144 -5.76 -14.10 -16.04
C LYS A 144 -5.68 -13.16 -14.85
N PHE A 145 -4.50 -12.98 -14.27
CA PHE A 145 -4.28 -11.98 -13.24
C PHE A 145 -4.65 -10.57 -13.73
N VAL A 146 -4.18 -10.18 -14.91
CA VAL A 146 -4.49 -8.87 -15.51
C VAL A 146 -6.01 -8.69 -15.71
N GLU A 147 -6.71 -9.70 -16.20
CA GLU A 147 -8.17 -9.67 -16.37
C GLU A 147 -8.92 -9.48 -15.06
N LEU A 148 -8.41 -10.03 -13.96
CA LEU A 148 -9.03 -9.95 -12.63
C LEU A 148 -8.68 -8.66 -11.89
N ALA A 149 -7.46 -8.16 -12.06
CA ALA A 149 -6.90 -7.08 -11.27
C ALA A 149 -7.09 -5.69 -11.89
N TYR A 150 -7.39 -5.59 -13.18
CA TYR A 150 -7.52 -4.31 -13.88
C TYR A 150 -8.90 -4.15 -14.52
N HIS A 151 -9.43 -2.93 -14.46
CA HIS A 151 -10.61 -2.53 -15.23
C HIS A 151 -10.25 -2.37 -16.71
N ASP A 152 -9.12 -1.70 -17.00
CA ASP A 152 -8.53 -1.66 -18.34
C ASP A 152 -7.26 -2.52 -18.40
N PRO A 153 -7.34 -3.76 -18.93
CA PRO A 153 -6.19 -4.65 -19.03
C PRO A 153 -5.00 -4.06 -19.79
N LYS A 154 -5.21 -3.07 -20.67
CA LYS A 154 -4.12 -2.46 -21.44
C LYS A 154 -3.10 -1.75 -20.57
N LEU A 155 -3.50 -1.24 -19.41
CA LEU A 155 -2.60 -0.58 -18.46
C LEU A 155 -1.63 -1.55 -17.78
N ALA A 156 -1.92 -2.84 -17.81
CA ALA A 156 -1.11 -3.88 -17.18
C ALA A 156 -0.24 -4.66 -18.16
N ILE A 157 -0.46 -4.51 -19.47
CA ILE A 157 0.31 -5.26 -20.48
C ILE A 157 1.76 -4.78 -20.42
N ARG A 158 2.64 -5.72 -20.10
CA ARG A 158 4.09 -5.54 -20.15
C ARG A 158 4.63 -6.20 -21.40
N ASP A 159 5.30 -5.42 -22.23
CA ASP A 159 6.08 -5.97 -23.35
C ASP A 159 7.47 -6.36 -22.84
N TYR A 160 7.57 -7.56 -22.33
CA TYR A 160 8.85 -8.09 -21.81
C TYR A 160 9.95 -8.13 -22.88
N ALA A 161 9.57 -8.25 -24.18
CA ALA A 161 10.55 -8.28 -25.26
C ALA A 161 11.16 -6.89 -25.55
N ALA A 162 10.43 -5.82 -25.20
CA ALA A 162 10.93 -4.44 -25.34
C ALA A 162 11.66 -3.92 -24.08
N MET A 163 11.66 -4.67 -22.97
CA MET A 163 12.34 -4.28 -21.74
C MET A 163 13.85 -4.46 -21.83
N SER A 164 14.59 -3.54 -21.17
CA SER A 164 16.03 -3.74 -20.96
C SER A 164 16.27 -4.86 -19.93
N GLU A 165 17.51 -5.36 -19.90
CA GLU A 165 17.92 -6.37 -18.92
C GLU A 165 17.71 -5.89 -17.48
N GLU A 166 18.04 -4.62 -17.18
CA GLU A 166 17.85 -4.01 -15.86
C GLU A 166 16.36 -3.98 -15.47
N GLN A 167 15.47 -3.63 -16.40
CA GLN A 167 14.02 -3.64 -16.16
C GLN A 167 13.51 -5.06 -15.88
N LEU A 168 13.98 -6.05 -16.63
CA LEU A 168 13.63 -7.46 -16.41
C LEU A 168 14.12 -7.96 -15.05
N ILE A 169 15.32 -7.57 -14.63
CA ILE A 169 15.87 -7.88 -13.31
C ILE A 169 14.98 -7.30 -12.21
N VAL A 170 14.54 -6.04 -12.33
CA VAL A 170 13.61 -5.42 -11.37
C VAL A 170 12.30 -6.17 -11.28
N VAL A 171 11.70 -6.56 -12.41
CA VAL A 171 10.46 -7.35 -12.41
C VAL A 171 10.67 -8.70 -11.71
N ALA A 172 11.77 -9.40 -12.00
CA ALA A 172 12.09 -10.68 -11.37
C ALA A 172 12.32 -10.54 -9.86
N ARG A 173 13.03 -9.50 -9.42
CA ARG A 173 13.27 -9.20 -7.99
C ARG A 173 11.96 -8.90 -7.25
N ASN A 174 11.08 -8.11 -7.85
CA ASN A 174 9.78 -7.79 -7.28
C ASN A 174 8.93 -9.07 -7.09
N SER A 175 8.92 -9.95 -8.10
CA SER A 175 8.21 -11.23 -8.05
C SER A 175 8.79 -12.17 -7.00
N GLU A 176 10.12 -12.31 -6.93
CA GLU A 176 10.81 -13.11 -5.90
C GLU A 176 10.49 -12.60 -4.50
N SER A 177 10.56 -11.29 -4.30
CA SER A 177 10.29 -10.67 -3.00
C SER A 177 8.85 -10.84 -2.57
N THR A 178 7.89 -10.69 -3.50
CA THR A 178 6.47 -10.98 -3.25
C THR A 178 6.28 -12.42 -2.78
N ALA A 179 6.87 -13.39 -3.50
CA ALA A 179 6.79 -14.80 -3.14
C ALA A 179 7.40 -15.06 -1.76
N ARG A 180 8.55 -14.49 -1.49
CA ARG A 180 9.24 -14.66 -0.19
C ARG A 180 8.43 -14.18 0.99
N TYR A 181 7.77 -13.02 0.86
CA TYR A 181 7.07 -12.38 1.98
C TYR A 181 5.61 -12.82 2.13
N ALA A 182 4.96 -13.22 1.05
CA ALA A 182 3.51 -13.38 1.00
C ALA A 182 3.02 -14.72 0.44
N TRP A 183 3.90 -15.70 0.23
CA TRP A 183 3.54 -17.02 -0.28
C TRP A 183 2.86 -17.90 0.76
N SER A 184 3.35 -17.91 2.01
CA SER A 184 2.85 -18.84 3.02
C SER A 184 2.87 -18.21 4.41
N PRO A 185 1.71 -17.91 4.99
CA PRO A 185 0.35 -18.04 4.43
C PRO A 185 0.13 -17.10 3.23
N TYR A 186 -0.67 -17.52 2.25
CA TYR A 186 -0.84 -16.78 1.01
C TYR A 186 -1.57 -15.45 1.27
N MET A 187 -0.82 -14.34 1.11
CA MET A 187 -1.27 -12.95 1.15
C MET A 187 -2.02 -12.54 2.44
N TYR A 188 -1.72 -13.17 3.61
CA TYR A 188 -2.27 -12.73 4.90
C TYR A 188 -1.39 -13.15 6.09
N ASP A 189 -1.52 -12.41 7.22
CA ASP A 189 -1.06 -12.85 8.54
C ASP A 189 -2.26 -13.42 9.33
N PRO A 190 -2.19 -14.68 9.80
CA PRO A 190 -3.24 -15.30 10.62
C PRO A 190 -3.57 -14.53 11.91
N ARG A 191 -2.62 -13.75 12.43
CA ARG A 191 -2.77 -12.98 13.67
C ARG A 191 -3.45 -11.64 13.45
N LEU A 192 -3.26 -11.02 12.26
CA LEU A 192 -3.60 -9.61 12.01
C LEU A 192 -5.10 -9.33 12.22
N ARG A 193 -5.99 -10.24 11.79
CA ARG A 193 -7.43 -10.12 12.03
C ARG A 193 -7.77 -9.90 13.51
N HIS A 194 -7.07 -10.61 14.39
CA HIS A 194 -7.29 -10.54 15.84
C HIS A 194 -6.67 -9.29 16.48
N LEU A 195 -5.86 -8.54 15.75
CA LEU A 195 -5.19 -7.33 16.21
C LEU A 195 -5.86 -6.04 15.71
N LEU A 196 -6.83 -6.13 14.79
CA LEU A 196 -7.47 -4.95 14.19
C LEU A 196 -8.18 -4.06 15.22
N TYR A 197 -8.62 -4.59 16.37
CA TYR A 197 -9.18 -3.81 17.48
C TYR A 197 -8.21 -2.76 18.04
N ARG A 198 -6.91 -2.90 17.77
CA ARG A 198 -5.87 -1.92 18.18
C ARG A 198 -5.82 -0.70 17.26
N LEU A 199 -6.49 -0.75 16.12
CA LEU A 199 -6.49 0.34 15.15
C LEU A 199 -7.41 1.46 15.61
N HIS A 200 -6.81 2.51 16.18
CA HIS A 200 -7.49 3.75 16.54
C HIS A 200 -7.17 4.89 15.57
N VAL A 201 -6.33 4.63 14.59
CA VAL A 201 -5.95 5.57 13.55
C VAL A 201 -7.12 5.77 12.60
N PRO A 202 -7.55 7.01 12.33
CA PRO A 202 -8.57 7.29 11.33
C PRO A 202 -8.24 6.64 9.99
N THR A 203 -9.10 5.76 9.51
CA THR A 203 -8.85 4.90 8.36
C THR A 203 -9.86 5.15 7.23
N LEU A 204 -9.35 5.29 5.99
CA LEU A 204 -10.13 5.26 4.77
C LEU A 204 -9.75 4.01 3.96
N ILE A 205 -10.75 3.26 3.53
CA ILE A 205 -10.59 2.09 2.65
C ILE A 205 -11.09 2.51 1.27
N LEU A 206 -10.21 2.42 0.28
CA LEU A 206 -10.52 2.65 -1.14
C LEU A 206 -10.51 1.32 -1.89
N TRP A 207 -11.51 1.11 -2.73
CA TRP A 207 -11.63 -0.12 -3.51
C TRP A 207 -12.05 0.16 -4.93
N GLY A 208 -11.41 -0.48 -5.90
CA GLY A 208 -11.84 -0.37 -7.29
C GLY A 208 -13.14 -1.14 -7.52
N ALA A 209 -14.12 -0.49 -8.14
CA ALA A 209 -15.44 -1.07 -8.40
C ALA A 209 -15.40 -2.33 -9.31
N SER A 210 -14.33 -2.49 -10.08
CA SER A 210 -14.13 -3.62 -11.00
C SER A 210 -13.11 -4.66 -10.48
N ASP A 211 -12.68 -4.57 -9.22
CA ASP A 211 -11.71 -5.50 -8.64
C ASP A 211 -12.30 -6.91 -8.52
N GLN A 212 -11.76 -7.84 -9.33
CA GLN A 212 -12.11 -9.26 -9.28
C GLN A 212 -10.95 -10.11 -8.73
N PHE A 213 -9.76 -9.51 -8.53
CA PHE A 213 -8.63 -10.16 -7.88
C PHE A 213 -8.88 -10.28 -6.37
N ALA A 214 -9.30 -9.20 -5.74
CA ALA A 214 -9.81 -9.15 -4.37
C ALA A 214 -11.25 -8.60 -4.42
N PRO A 215 -12.27 -9.46 -4.31
CA PRO A 215 -13.66 -9.05 -4.49
C PRO A 215 -14.07 -7.92 -3.54
N LEU A 216 -14.94 -7.02 -4.02
CA LEU A 216 -15.45 -5.86 -3.27
C LEU A 216 -16.01 -6.21 -1.88
N ALA A 217 -16.60 -7.41 -1.74
CA ALA A 217 -17.09 -7.90 -0.44
C ALA A 217 -15.98 -7.94 0.64
N ASN A 218 -14.71 -8.10 0.27
CA ASN A 218 -13.61 -8.04 1.23
C ASN A 218 -13.47 -6.63 1.81
N GLY A 219 -13.73 -5.58 1.03
CA GLY A 219 -13.72 -4.20 1.50
C GLY A 219 -14.71 -3.95 2.64
N GLN A 220 -15.92 -4.53 2.54
CA GLN A 220 -16.92 -4.45 3.61
C GLN A 220 -16.45 -5.16 4.89
N ASN A 221 -15.80 -6.31 4.76
CA ASN A 221 -15.22 -7.03 5.90
C ASN A 221 -14.17 -6.18 6.65
N TYR A 222 -13.35 -5.40 5.93
CA TYR A 222 -12.41 -4.46 6.57
C TYR A 222 -13.13 -3.34 7.32
N VAL A 223 -14.21 -2.79 6.75
CA VAL A 223 -15.03 -1.75 7.43
C VAL A 223 -15.63 -2.27 8.72
N GLU A 224 -16.15 -3.48 8.71
CA GLU A 224 -16.73 -4.12 9.90
C GLU A 224 -15.66 -4.43 10.96
N ALA A 225 -14.44 -4.74 10.54
CA ALA A 225 -13.36 -5.13 11.43
C ALA A 225 -12.56 -3.94 12.01
N ILE A 226 -12.61 -2.75 11.38
CA ILE A 226 -11.86 -1.56 11.81
C ILE A 226 -12.84 -0.48 12.26
N GLU A 227 -12.89 -0.23 13.56
CA GLU A 227 -13.80 0.76 14.15
C GLU A 227 -13.64 2.15 13.53
N GLY A 228 -14.73 2.71 13.04
CA GLY A 228 -14.77 4.06 12.45
C GLY A 228 -14.09 4.17 11.07
N ALA A 229 -13.74 3.05 10.44
CA ALA A 229 -13.25 3.07 9.06
C ALA A 229 -14.33 3.60 8.10
N LYS A 230 -13.89 4.39 7.11
CA LYS A 230 -14.71 4.85 6.00
C LYS A 230 -14.42 4.00 4.77
N PHE A 231 -15.42 3.82 3.93
CA PHE A 231 -15.29 3.10 2.66
C PHE A 231 -15.67 3.99 1.48
N MET A 232 -14.92 3.87 0.38
CA MET A 232 -15.26 4.54 -0.87
C MET A 232 -14.81 3.66 -2.05
N GLU A 233 -15.71 3.51 -3.00
CA GLU A 233 -15.43 2.85 -4.27
C GLU A 233 -14.87 3.86 -5.28
N ILE A 234 -13.92 3.39 -6.08
CA ILE A 234 -13.36 4.15 -7.22
C ILE A 234 -13.89 3.49 -8.50
N ALA A 235 -14.73 4.23 -9.22
CA ALA A 235 -15.29 3.77 -10.49
C ALA A 235 -14.21 3.58 -11.55
N ASN A 236 -14.43 2.65 -12.49
CA ASN A 236 -13.52 2.34 -13.61
C ASN A 236 -12.09 1.97 -13.15
N ALA A 237 -11.97 1.30 -12.01
CA ALA A 237 -10.71 0.81 -11.47
C ALA A 237 -10.88 -0.63 -10.97
N GLY A 238 -9.85 -1.43 -11.14
CA GLY A 238 -9.69 -2.75 -10.53
C GLY A 238 -8.92 -2.68 -9.23
N HIS A 239 -8.00 -3.61 -9.01
CA HIS A 239 -7.22 -3.76 -7.77
C HIS A 239 -6.26 -2.60 -7.49
N PHE A 240 -5.92 -1.82 -8.52
CA PHE A 240 -4.95 -0.73 -8.43
C PHE A 240 -5.56 0.64 -8.79
N PRO A 241 -6.54 1.16 -8.03
CA PRO A 241 -7.18 2.44 -8.33
C PRO A 241 -6.19 3.60 -8.48
N HIS A 242 -5.10 3.60 -7.72
CA HIS A 242 -4.04 4.61 -7.78
C HIS A 242 -3.25 4.60 -9.11
N ILE A 243 -3.34 3.52 -9.90
CA ILE A 243 -2.74 3.40 -11.23
C ILE A 243 -3.77 3.72 -12.30
N GLU A 244 -4.99 3.15 -12.20
CA GLU A 244 -6.01 3.26 -13.23
C GLU A 244 -6.78 4.59 -13.18
N GLN A 245 -6.98 5.14 -11.96
CA GLN A 245 -7.73 6.38 -11.69
C GLN A 245 -6.96 7.23 -10.66
N PRO A 246 -5.72 7.68 -10.98
CA PRO A 246 -4.86 8.36 -10.02
C PRO A 246 -5.46 9.66 -9.48
N GLU A 247 -6.14 10.46 -10.35
CA GLU A 247 -6.77 11.72 -9.96
C GLU A 247 -7.95 11.48 -9.01
N ALA A 248 -8.83 10.53 -9.32
CA ALA A 248 -9.98 10.22 -8.48
C ALA A 248 -9.53 9.66 -7.13
N THR A 249 -8.50 8.81 -7.13
CA THR A 249 -7.92 8.23 -5.91
C THR A 249 -7.27 9.32 -5.04
N ALA A 250 -6.49 10.22 -5.63
CA ALA A 250 -5.87 11.33 -4.90
C ALA A 250 -6.93 12.31 -4.36
N ALA A 251 -7.99 12.62 -5.14
CA ALA A 251 -9.09 13.46 -4.69
C ALA A 251 -9.84 12.84 -3.49
N ALA A 252 -10.09 11.54 -3.49
CA ALA A 252 -10.70 10.82 -2.37
C ALA A 252 -9.85 10.95 -1.09
N ILE A 253 -8.54 10.82 -1.20
CA ILE A 253 -7.60 11.00 -0.08
C ILE A 253 -7.63 12.44 0.43
N SER A 254 -7.58 13.43 -0.47
CA SER A 254 -7.65 14.86 -0.10
C SER A 254 -8.96 15.19 0.63
N ALA A 255 -10.11 14.69 0.15
CA ALA A 255 -11.40 14.85 0.81
C ALA A 255 -11.42 14.22 2.22
N PHE A 256 -10.79 13.04 2.39
CA PHE A 256 -10.66 12.39 3.69
C PHE A 256 -9.83 13.21 4.66
N ILE A 257 -8.74 13.83 4.21
CA ILE A 257 -7.90 14.71 5.02
C ILE A 257 -8.72 15.91 5.51
N GLN A 258 -9.47 16.56 4.61
CA GLN A 258 -10.24 17.78 4.90
C GLN A 258 -11.42 17.50 5.84
N SER A 259 -12.10 16.37 5.71
CA SER A 259 -13.33 16.05 6.48
C SER A 259 -13.14 16.03 8.00
N ARG A 260 -11.93 15.81 8.50
CA ARG A 260 -11.63 15.77 9.95
C ARG A 260 -11.08 17.07 10.53
N SER A 261 -10.52 17.94 9.72
CA SER A 261 -10.12 19.28 10.19
C SER A 261 -11.33 20.13 10.57
N VAL A 262 -12.48 19.91 9.96
CA VAL A 262 -13.74 20.58 10.27
C VAL A 262 -14.33 20.07 11.59
N ALA A 263 -14.29 18.75 11.84
CA ALA A 263 -14.82 18.15 13.08
C ALA A 263 -13.98 18.48 14.35
N ALA A 264 -12.66 18.65 14.20
CA ALA A 264 -11.78 19.08 15.28
C ALA A 264 -12.04 20.54 15.65
N LYS A 265 -12.20 21.44 14.65
CA LYS A 265 -12.52 22.87 14.90
C LYS A 265 -13.88 23.10 15.56
N GLN A 266 -14.87 22.22 15.32
CA GLN A 266 -16.18 22.32 15.97
C GLN A 266 -16.17 21.85 17.43
N LYS A 267 -15.22 21.01 17.84
CA LYS A 267 -15.05 20.59 19.24
C LYS A 267 -14.23 21.58 20.09
N GLU A 268 -13.41 22.43 19.46
CA GLU A 268 -12.68 23.50 20.15
C GLU A 268 -13.52 24.76 20.39
N VAL A 269 -14.68 24.89 19.74
CA VAL A 269 -15.60 26.04 19.82
C VAL A 269 -16.84 25.71 20.70
N ALA A 270 -17.00 24.49 21.16
CA ALA A 270 -18.07 24.03 22.04
C ALA A 270 -17.53 23.73 23.46
#